data_9a8e2cde636fc8ebb1f521bf6086b94d
#
_entry.id   9a8e2cde636fc8ebb1f521bf6086b94d
#
_cell.length_a   1.000
_cell.length_b   1.000
_cell.length_c   1.000
_cell.angle_alpha   90.00
_cell.angle_beta   90.00
_cell.angle_gamma   90.00
#
_symmetry.space_group_name_H-M   'P 1'
#
loop_
_entity.id
_entity.type
_entity.pdbx_description
1 polymer ?
#
loop_
_entity_poly.entity_id
_entity_poly.type
_entity_poly.pdbx_seq_one_letter_code
_entity_poly.pdbx_strand_id
1 'polypeptide(L)'
;MRVHMEAEEWDDAAAALRAARQHGQVGAGGWIELQLDLASAAREARPHLSGGLYRLVAEQLIEKRSLANFKTAASLLTHAFQIAREHNEQEQWDAYFEELLARYGRFQGLREALAAVGL
;
A
#
# COMPACT_ATOMS: atom_id res chain seq x y z
N MET A 1 2.62 -17.83 -15.14
CA MET A 1 1.38 -17.72 -15.95
C MET A 1 0.91 -16.26 -15.95
N ARG A 2 0.59 -15.78 -17.10
CA ARG A 2 0.07 -14.43 -17.22
C ARG A 2 -1.44 -14.42 -16.95
N VAL A 3 -1.85 -13.65 -15.96
CA VAL A 3 -3.27 -13.48 -15.65
C VAL A 3 -3.78 -12.26 -16.39
N HIS A 4 -4.79 -12.48 -17.22
CA HIS A 4 -5.44 -11.41 -17.97
C HIS A 4 -6.73 -11.06 -17.25
N MET A 5 -6.75 -9.94 -16.56
CA MET A 5 -7.92 -9.50 -15.80
C MET A 5 -8.57 -8.29 -16.45
N GLU A 6 -9.87 -8.36 -16.61
CA GLU A 6 -10.70 -7.26 -17.07
C GLU A 6 -10.96 -6.28 -15.90
N ALA A 7 -11.44 -5.07 -16.21
CA ALA A 7 -11.72 -4.07 -15.21
C ALA A 7 -12.67 -4.56 -14.11
N GLU A 8 -13.69 -5.31 -14.50
CA GLU A 8 -14.68 -5.87 -13.57
C GLU A 8 -14.06 -6.89 -12.62
N GLU A 9 -13.12 -7.70 -13.11
CA GLU A 9 -12.43 -8.69 -12.29
C GLU A 9 -11.58 -8.04 -11.20
N TRP A 10 -10.92 -6.92 -11.52
CA TRP A 10 -10.15 -6.17 -10.53
C TRP A 10 -11.05 -5.55 -9.46
N ASP A 11 -12.19 -5.00 -9.86
CA ASP A 11 -13.14 -4.42 -8.92
C ASP A 11 -13.75 -5.51 -8.02
N ASP A 12 -14.05 -6.67 -8.57
CA ASP A 12 -14.54 -7.82 -7.81
C ASP A 12 -13.49 -8.32 -6.81
N ALA A 13 -12.23 -8.38 -7.21
CA ALA A 13 -11.13 -8.77 -6.34
C ALA A 13 -10.99 -7.80 -5.16
N ALA A 14 -11.06 -6.49 -5.43
CA ALA A 14 -10.98 -5.48 -4.38
C ALA A 14 -12.17 -5.57 -3.43
N ALA A 15 -13.37 -5.83 -3.95
CA ALA A 15 -14.57 -6.02 -3.14
C ALA A 15 -14.44 -7.28 -2.27
N ALA A 16 -13.91 -8.37 -2.81
CA ALA A 16 -13.65 -9.61 -2.08
C ALA A 16 -12.68 -9.40 -0.93
N LEU A 17 -11.62 -8.61 -1.14
CA LEU A 17 -10.66 -8.27 -0.08
C LEU A 17 -11.35 -7.50 1.06
N ARG A 18 -12.18 -6.52 0.73
CA ARG A 18 -12.92 -5.75 1.73
C ARG A 18 -13.88 -6.64 2.51
N ALA A 19 -14.57 -7.54 1.83
CA ALA A 19 -15.48 -8.49 2.47
C ALA A 19 -14.76 -9.44 3.41
N ALA A 20 -13.62 -9.98 2.99
CA ALA A 20 -12.79 -10.86 3.83
C ALA A 20 -12.33 -10.14 5.10
N ARG A 21 -11.93 -8.89 4.99
CA ARG A 21 -11.53 -8.07 6.13
C ARG A 21 -12.68 -7.86 7.12
N GLN A 22 -13.87 -7.56 6.61
CA GLN A 22 -15.05 -7.33 7.44
C GLN A 22 -15.47 -8.57 8.22
N HIS A 23 -15.35 -9.73 7.61
CA HIS A 23 -15.75 -10.99 8.22
C HIS A 23 -14.65 -11.64 9.06
N GLY A 24 -13.45 -11.08 9.07
CA GLY A 24 -12.32 -11.62 9.83
C GLY A 24 -11.89 -13.00 9.39
N GLN A 25 -12.16 -13.37 8.16
CA GLN A 25 -11.86 -14.70 7.61
C GLN A 25 -10.38 -14.94 7.38
N VAL A 26 -9.60 -13.86 7.30
CA VAL A 26 -8.16 -13.93 7.04
C VAL A 26 -7.43 -13.37 8.25
N GLY A 27 -6.46 -14.11 8.77
CA GLY A 27 -5.58 -13.63 9.84
C GLY A 27 -4.78 -12.42 9.38
N ALA A 28 -4.26 -11.62 10.34
CA ALA A 28 -3.58 -10.36 10.03
C ALA A 28 -2.45 -10.52 9.00
N GLY A 29 -1.61 -11.54 9.15
CA GLY A 29 -0.54 -11.82 8.19
C GLY A 29 -1.04 -12.23 6.82
N GLY A 30 -2.04 -13.12 6.77
CA GLY A 30 -2.65 -13.57 5.53
C GLY A 30 -3.36 -12.45 4.77
N TRP A 31 -4.02 -11.55 5.50
CA TRP A 31 -4.69 -10.39 4.91
C TRP A 31 -3.68 -9.45 4.23
N ILE A 32 -2.57 -9.16 4.89
CA ILE A 32 -1.51 -8.31 4.33
C ILE A 32 -0.89 -8.95 3.10
N GLU A 33 -0.55 -10.24 3.16
CA GLU A 33 0.00 -10.97 2.02
C GLU A 33 -0.93 -10.97 0.82
N LEU A 34 -2.22 -11.18 1.04
CA LEU A 34 -3.22 -11.17 -0.01
C LEU A 34 -3.31 -9.81 -0.70
N GLN A 35 -3.30 -8.72 0.08
CA GLN A 35 -3.30 -7.37 -0.47
C GLN A 35 -2.03 -7.09 -1.27
N LEU A 36 -0.86 -7.52 -0.79
CA LEU A 36 0.40 -7.33 -1.50
C LEU A 36 0.46 -8.13 -2.79
N ASP A 37 -0.05 -9.35 -2.79
CA ASP A 37 -0.12 -10.16 -4.00
C ASP A 37 -1.01 -9.49 -5.06
N LEU A 38 -2.15 -8.96 -4.63
CA LEU A 38 -3.03 -8.23 -5.54
C LEU A 38 -2.39 -6.94 -6.04
N ALA A 39 -1.71 -6.20 -5.18
CA ALA A 39 -1.01 -4.97 -5.57
C ALA A 39 0.06 -5.26 -6.62
N SER A 40 0.85 -6.30 -6.40
CA SER A 40 1.90 -6.69 -7.35
C SER A 40 1.31 -7.11 -8.70
N ALA A 41 0.25 -7.91 -8.68
CA ALA A 41 -0.42 -8.36 -9.90
C ALA A 41 -1.09 -7.20 -10.66
N ALA A 42 -1.61 -6.22 -9.95
CA ALA A 42 -2.34 -5.08 -10.53
C ALA A 42 -1.42 -3.98 -11.08
N ARG A 43 -0.13 -4.02 -10.76
CA ARG A 43 0.78 -2.88 -11.02
C ARG A 43 0.76 -2.39 -12.47
N GLU A 44 0.73 -3.27 -13.43
CA GLU A 44 0.71 -2.90 -14.86
C GLU A 44 -0.69 -2.57 -15.36
N ALA A 45 -1.67 -3.39 -15.00
CA ALA A 45 -3.04 -3.28 -15.51
C ALA A 45 -3.86 -2.21 -14.79
N ARG A 46 -3.64 -2.05 -13.48
CA ARG A 46 -4.40 -1.14 -12.62
C ARG A 46 -3.48 -0.41 -11.65
N PRO A 47 -2.64 0.52 -12.13
CA PRO A 47 -1.66 1.20 -11.27
C PRO A 47 -2.29 1.94 -10.09
N HIS A 48 -3.46 2.55 -10.27
CA HIS A 48 -4.15 3.21 -9.17
C HIS A 48 -4.54 2.23 -8.06
N LEU A 49 -5.05 1.06 -8.43
CA LEU A 49 -5.39 0.03 -7.45
C LEU A 49 -4.13 -0.48 -6.75
N SER A 50 -3.08 -0.74 -7.50
CA SER A 50 -1.80 -1.19 -6.97
C SER A 50 -1.23 -0.19 -5.96
N GLY A 51 -1.11 1.07 -6.35
CA GLY A 51 -0.61 2.14 -5.48
C GLY A 51 -1.46 2.29 -4.23
N GLY A 52 -2.77 2.24 -4.37
CA GLY A 52 -3.71 2.32 -3.24
C GLY A 52 -3.53 1.17 -2.26
N LEU A 53 -3.32 -0.05 -2.76
CA LEU A 53 -3.09 -1.21 -1.90
C LEU A 53 -1.75 -1.12 -1.15
N TYR A 54 -0.68 -0.68 -1.82
CA TYR A 54 0.60 -0.48 -1.14
C TYR A 54 0.47 0.55 -0.02
N ARG A 55 -0.23 1.65 -0.27
CA ARG A 55 -0.47 2.68 0.76
C ARG A 55 -1.31 2.13 1.92
N LEU A 56 -2.36 1.39 1.60
CA LEU A 56 -3.23 0.80 2.62
C LEU A 56 -2.48 -0.16 3.54
N VAL A 57 -1.68 -1.06 2.97
CA VAL A 57 -0.88 -2.00 3.75
C VAL A 57 0.17 -1.27 4.58
N ALA A 58 0.82 -0.25 4.00
CA ALA A 58 1.80 0.54 4.73
C ALA A 58 1.17 1.20 5.96
N GLU A 59 -0.01 1.79 5.84
CA GLU A 59 -0.71 2.41 6.97
C GLU A 59 -1.10 1.38 8.03
N GLN A 60 -1.54 0.19 7.64
CA GLN A 60 -1.82 -0.89 8.58
C GLN A 60 -0.57 -1.27 9.38
N LEU A 61 0.58 -1.35 8.72
CA LEU A 61 1.85 -1.66 9.38
C LEU A 61 2.30 -0.54 10.30
N ILE A 62 2.12 0.72 9.90
CA ILE A 62 2.46 1.88 10.74
C ILE A 62 1.67 1.85 12.04
N GLU A 63 0.40 1.50 11.99
CA GLU A 63 -0.45 1.45 13.18
C GLU A 63 -0.05 0.38 14.18
N LYS A 64 0.70 -0.62 13.75
CA LYS A 64 1.26 -1.63 14.66
C LYS A 64 2.44 -1.11 15.48
N ARG A 65 2.99 0.04 15.14
CA ARG A 65 4.00 0.79 15.91
C ARG A 65 5.26 -0.01 16.25
N SER A 66 5.72 -0.89 15.37
CA SER A 66 6.99 -1.58 15.56
C SER A 66 8.02 -1.10 14.55
N LEU A 67 9.30 -1.08 14.95
CA LEU A 67 10.38 -0.62 14.08
C LEU A 67 10.45 -1.47 12.79
N ALA A 68 10.30 -2.77 12.91
CA ALA A 68 10.30 -3.66 11.75
C ALA A 68 9.16 -3.33 10.79
N ASN A 69 7.96 -3.05 11.32
CA ASN A 69 6.81 -2.68 10.52
C ASN A 69 6.97 -1.31 9.87
N PHE A 70 7.62 -0.36 10.55
CA PHE A 70 7.93 0.95 9.95
C PHE A 70 8.86 0.81 8.76
N LYS A 71 9.87 -0.04 8.85
CA LYS A 71 10.79 -0.30 7.73
C LYS A 71 10.08 -0.93 6.55
N THR A 72 9.22 -1.90 6.80
CA THR A 72 8.42 -2.54 5.76
C THR A 72 7.45 -1.54 5.13
N ALA A 73 6.78 -0.72 5.95
CA ALA A 73 5.88 0.30 5.45
C ALA A 73 6.60 1.32 4.55
N ALA A 74 7.79 1.75 4.94
CA ALA A 74 8.59 2.67 4.13
C ALA A 74 8.93 2.07 2.77
N SER A 75 9.30 0.79 2.73
CA SER A 75 9.56 0.07 1.48
C SER A 75 8.31 0.03 0.59
N LEU A 76 7.15 -0.26 1.17
CA LEU A 76 5.89 -0.30 0.42
C LEU A 76 5.49 1.08 -0.10
N LEU A 77 5.71 2.12 0.68
CA LEU A 77 5.46 3.50 0.23
C LEU A 77 6.37 3.90 -0.92
N THR A 78 7.59 3.36 -0.97
CA THR A 78 8.48 3.57 -2.11
C THR A 78 7.88 3.00 -3.39
N HIS A 79 7.25 1.83 -3.33
CA HIS A 79 6.54 1.26 -4.48
C HIS A 79 5.38 2.16 -4.93
N ALA A 80 4.59 2.67 -3.99
CA ALA A 80 3.49 3.59 -4.31
C ALA A 80 4.01 4.88 -4.94
N PHE A 81 5.11 5.42 -4.44
CA PHE A 81 5.76 6.60 -5.00
C PHE A 81 6.22 6.36 -6.44
N GLN A 82 6.86 5.22 -6.70
CA GLN A 82 7.33 4.88 -8.05
C GLN A 82 6.16 4.78 -9.03
N ILE A 83 5.05 4.16 -8.61
CA ILE A 83 3.85 4.05 -9.44
C ILE A 83 3.30 5.45 -9.77
N ALA A 84 3.21 6.32 -8.78
CA ALA A 84 2.74 7.69 -8.98
C ALA A 84 3.63 8.45 -9.96
N ARG A 85 4.94 8.29 -9.84
CA ARG A 85 5.91 8.93 -10.72
C ARG A 85 5.80 8.43 -12.16
N GLU A 86 5.64 7.12 -12.35
CA GLU A 86 5.52 6.51 -13.67
C GLU A 86 4.25 6.94 -14.40
N HIS A 87 3.20 7.30 -13.67
CA HIS A 87 1.90 7.65 -14.22
C HIS A 87 1.55 9.13 -14.08
N ASN A 88 2.55 9.99 -13.83
CA ASN A 88 2.39 11.45 -13.71
C ASN A 88 1.39 11.85 -12.61
N GLU A 89 1.39 11.13 -11.51
CA GLU A 89 0.52 11.37 -10.36
C GLU A 89 1.29 11.90 -9.14
N GLN A 90 2.39 12.59 -9.37
CA GLN A 90 3.26 13.05 -8.30
C GLN A 90 2.57 14.07 -7.38
N GLU A 91 1.71 14.91 -7.92
CA GLU A 91 0.96 15.86 -7.09
C GLU A 91 0.05 15.14 -6.09
N GLN A 92 -0.63 14.09 -6.55
CA GLN A 92 -1.47 13.26 -5.69
C GLN A 92 -0.63 12.55 -4.62
N TRP A 93 0.54 12.07 -4.99
CA TRP A 93 1.47 11.46 -4.05
C TRP A 93 1.92 12.47 -3.00
N ASP A 94 2.33 13.67 -3.42
CA ASP A 94 2.81 14.70 -2.51
C ASP A 94 1.74 15.09 -1.49
N ALA A 95 0.51 15.26 -1.93
CA ALA A 95 -0.62 15.54 -1.04
C ALA A 95 -0.87 14.39 -0.06
N TYR A 96 -0.84 13.17 -0.54
CA TYR A 96 -0.99 11.98 0.30
C TYR A 96 0.13 11.89 1.35
N PHE A 97 1.38 12.12 0.94
CA PHE A 97 2.52 12.01 1.82
C PHE A 97 2.49 13.08 2.92
N GLU A 98 2.10 14.30 2.58
CA GLU A 98 1.90 15.35 3.59
C GLU A 98 0.84 14.94 4.62
N GLU A 99 -0.27 14.38 4.16
CA GLU A 99 -1.32 13.90 5.05
C GLU A 99 -0.82 12.75 5.93
N LEU A 100 -0.06 11.83 5.36
CA LEU A 100 0.54 10.74 6.10
C LEU A 100 1.45 11.25 7.23
N LEU A 101 2.30 12.23 6.93
CA LEU A 101 3.18 12.82 7.92
C LEU A 101 2.41 13.62 8.98
N ALA A 102 1.30 14.26 8.61
CA ALA A 102 0.45 14.93 9.56
C ALA A 102 -0.16 13.95 10.57
N ARG A 103 -0.53 12.74 10.12
CA ARG A 103 -1.12 11.70 10.98
C ARG A 103 -0.09 10.94 11.80
N TYR A 104 1.03 10.57 11.21
CA TYR A 104 1.99 9.62 11.77
C TYR A 104 3.39 10.19 11.97
N GLY A 105 3.63 11.44 11.61
CA GLY A 105 4.97 12.04 11.66
C GLY A 105 5.56 12.16 13.07
N ARG A 106 4.73 11.98 14.11
CA ARG A 106 5.20 11.95 15.50
C ARG A 106 5.98 10.67 15.83
N PHE A 107 5.86 9.65 15.01
CA PHE A 107 6.60 8.39 15.19
C PHE A 107 8.00 8.55 14.62
N GLN A 108 8.99 8.75 15.48
CA GLN A 108 10.37 8.99 15.06
C GLN A 108 10.93 7.82 14.24
N GLY A 109 10.65 6.59 14.65
CA GLY A 109 11.10 5.40 13.93
C GLY A 109 10.57 5.34 12.49
N LEU A 110 9.33 5.79 12.28
CA LEU A 110 8.76 5.88 10.94
C LEU A 110 9.48 6.94 10.11
N ARG A 111 9.73 8.12 10.67
CA ARG A 111 10.43 9.20 9.97
C ARG A 111 11.83 8.78 9.55
N GLU A 112 12.54 8.07 10.42
CA GLU A 112 13.86 7.53 10.11
C GLU A 112 13.81 6.49 9.00
N ALA A 113 12.82 5.60 9.03
CA ALA A 113 12.63 4.59 8.00
C ALA A 113 12.32 5.22 6.64
N LEU A 114 11.47 6.25 6.61
CA LEU A 114 11.15 6.97 5.38
C LEU A 114 12.37 7.68 4.82
N ALA A 115 13.16 8.32 5.65
CA ALA A 115 14.40 8.98 5.22
C ALA A 115 15.41 7.97 4.65
N ALA A 116 15.49 6.79 5.24
CA ALA A 116 16.40 5.73 4.80
C ALA A 116 16.10 5.24 3.39
N VAL A 117 14.84 5.28 2.96
CA VAL A 117 14.44 4.90 1.59
C VAL A 117 14.33 6.10 0.63
N GLY A 118 14.66 7.29 1.09
CA GLY A 118 14.68 8.50 0.27
C GLY A 118 13.34 9.23 0.13
N LEU A 119 12.41 8.98 1.02
CA LEU A 119 11.10 9.65 1.01
C LEU A 119 11.05 10.91 1.89
#